data_6f8e2b301766f2bacb60a9b90aa7499f
#
_entry.id   6f8e2b301766f2bacb60a9b90aa7499f
#
_cell.length_a   1.000
_cell.length_b   1.000
_cell.length_c   1.000
_cell.angle_alpha   90.00
_cell.angle_beta   90.00
_cell.angle_gamma   90.00
#
_symmetry.space_group_name_H-M   'P 1'
#
loop_
_entity.id
_entity.type
_entity.pdbx_description
1 polymer ?
#
loop_
_entity_poly.entity_id
_entity_poly.type
_entity_poly.pdbx_seq_one_letter_code
_entity_poly.pdbx_strand_id
1 'polypeptide(L)'
;LFRSTIKETKHERLIHTSKCVFYTTKGDKEKRKLYSSLVKKDYIAPETTFSMFKGIFDEAEFKGPIQWTKSQAQLMYFVHLAFKTDNPFDVWVKCVHCFCFPNGTQPNRESMNSNFRLIKKRGLLDTFDIELKRIADNYTCVKMIETNAPDQTGRSYSKI
;
A
#
# COMPACT_ATOMS: atom_id res chain seq x y z
N LEU A 1 -8.37 -23.72 31.54
CA LEU A 1 -7.53 -22.55 31.63
C LEU A 1 -6.52 -22.50 30.49
N PHE A 2 -5.62 -23.44 30.52
CA PHE A 2 -4.61 -23.51 29.49
C PHE A 2 -5.21 -23.71 28.11
N ARG A 3 -6.23 -24.52 28.00
CA ARG A 3 -6.90 -24.76 26.72
C ARG A 3 -7.61 -23.54 26.22
N SER A 4 -8.24 -22.79 27.07
CA SER A 4 -8.89 -21.55 26.70
C SER A 4 -7.90 -20.60 26.08
N THR A 5 -6.75 -20.48 26.71
CA THR A 5 -5.70 -19.59 26.22
C THR A 5 -5.25 -20.01 24.82
N ILE A 6 -5.09 -21.31 24.62
CA ILE A 6 -4.68 -21.81 23.33
C ILE A 6 -5.71 -21.49 22.24
N LYS A 7 -6.97 -21.67 22.57
CA LYS A 7 -8.02 -21.35 21.62
C LYS A 7 -8.05 -19.90 21.25
N GLU A 8 -7.94 -19.05 22.24
CA GLU A 8 -7.94 -17.63 22.01
C GLU A 8 -6.75 -17.24 21.17
N THR A 9 -5.61 -17.84 21.46
CA THR A 9 -4.42 -17.54 20.70
C THR A 9 -4.57 -17.89 19.22
N LYS A 10 -5.21 -19.01 18.94
CA LYS A 10 -5.44 -19.40 17.56
C LYS A 10 -6.36 -18.43 16.86
N HIS A 11 -7.45 -18.08 17.53
CA HIS A 11 -8.40 -17.14 16.95
C HIS A 11 -7.75 -15.79 16.70
N GLU A 12 -7.02 -15.31 17.68
CA GLU A 12 -6.32 -14.04 17.55
C GLU A 12 -5.28 -14.08 16.48
N ARG A 13 -4.61 -15.21 16.33
CA ARG A 13 -3.60 -15.35 15.31
C ARG A 13 -4.19 -15.25 13.91
N LEU A 14 -5.35 -15.86 13.70
CA LEU A 14 -6.00 -15.76 12.41
C LEU A 14 -6.41 -14.33 12.10
N ILE A 15 -7.00 -13.66 13.08
CA ILE A 15 -7.38 -12.26 12.90
C ILE A 15 -6.15 -11.41 12.67
N HIS A 16 -5.13 -11.65 13.47
CA HIS A 16 -3.89 -10.89 13.38
C HIS A 16 -3.22 -11.09 12.03
N THR A 17 -3.17 -12.35 11.56
CA THR A 17 -2.57 -12.69 10.29
C THR A 17 -3.25 -11.95 9.15
N SER A 18 -4.59 -11.91 9.18
CA SER A 18 -5.30 -11.24 8.11
C SER A 18 -5.09 -9.73 8.15
N LYS A 19 -4.60 -9.20 9.28
CA LYS A 19 -4.29 -7.78 9.39
C LYS A 19 -2.87 -7.44 9.02
N CYS A 20 -2.04 -8.44 8.77
CA CYS A 20 -0.63 -8.19 8.48
C CYS A 20 -0.35 -7.89 7.02
N VAL A 21 -1.30 -8.15 6.13
CA VAL A 21 -1.15 -7.84 4.71
C VAL A 21 -2.18 -6.82 4.31
N PHE A 22 -1.92 -6.16 3.18
CA PHE A 22 -2.83 -5.12 2.70
C PHE A 22 -4.03 -5.73 2.01
N TYR A 23 -5.17 -5.12 2.24
CA TYR A 23 -6.39 -5.52 1.55
C TYR A 23 -6.49 -4.77 0.23
N THR A 24 -6.92 -5.46 -0.81
CA THR A 24 -7.16 -4.80 -2.10
C THR A 24 -8.23 -5.58 -2.86
N THR A 25 -9.03 -4.83 -3.63
CA THR A 25 -9.97 -5.43 -4.56
C THR A 25 -9.42 -5.45 -5.97
N LYS A 26 -8.19 -4.95 -6.16
CA LYS A 26 -7.58 -4.89 -7.48
C LYS A 26 -7.07 -6.27 -7.89
N GLY A 27 -7.10 -6.53 -9.20
CA GLY A 27 -6.60 -7.79 -9.72
C GLY A 27 -5.12 -7.75 -10.03
N ASP A 28 -4.62 -8.84 -10.60
CA ASP A 28 -3.20 -8.96 -10.91
C ASP A 28 -2.73 -7.93 -11.92
N LYS A 29 -3.60 -7.53 -12.84
CA LYS A 29 -3.23 -6.53 -13.85
C LYS A 29 -2.86 -5.21 -13.19
N GLU A 30 -3.70 -4.75 -12.29
CA GLU A 30 -3.44 -3.49 -11.59
C GLU A 30 -2.25 -3.60 -10.66
N LYS A 31 -2.13 -4.73 -9.96
CA LYS A 31 -0.99 -4.95 -9.09
C LYS A 31 0.31 -4.95 -9.88
N ARG A 32 0.30 -5.54 -11.06
CA ARG A 32 1.51 -5.60 -11.88
C ARG A 32 1.90 -4.22 -12.39
N LYS A 33 0.93 -3.41 -12.73
CA LYS A 33 1.22 -2.03 -13.13
C LYS A 33 1.84 -1.25 -11.98
N LEU A 34 1.29 -1.40 -10.79
CA LEU A 34 1.82 -0.74 -9.61
C LEU A 34 3.25 -1.20 -9.34
N TYR A 35 3.47 -2.50 -9.36
CA TYR A 35 4.79 -3.08 -9.16
C TYR A 35 5.79 -2.52 -10.17
N SER A 36 5.42 -2.51 -11.44
CA SER A 36 6.31 -2.03 -12.51
C SER A 36 6.68 -0.57 -12.30
N SER A 37 5.71 0.25 -11.90
CA SER A 37 5.97 1.67 -11.66
C SER A 37 6.94 1.87 -10.51
N LEU A 38 6.74 1.10 -9.43
CA LEU A 38 7.61 1.24 -8.26
C LEU A 38 9.04 0.79 -8.55
N VAL A 39 9.20 -0.29 -9.30
CA VAL A 39 10.53 -0.75 -9.68
C VAL A 39 11.19 0.26 -10.63
N LYS A 40 10.45 0.71 -11.63
CA LYS A 40 10.97 1.60 -12.64
C LYS A 40 11.47 2.91 -12.05
N LYS A 41 10.80 3.40 -11.03
CA LYS A 41 11.14 4.66 -10.39
C LYS A 41 12.01 4.50 -9.15
N ASP A 42 12.51 3.29 -8.93
CA ASP A 42 13.45 2.99 -7.86
C ASP A 42 12.89 3.19 -6.45
N TYR A 43 11.60 2.94 -6.28
CA TYR A 43 11.01 2.95 -4.94
C TYR A 43 11.18 1.61 -4.23
N ILE A 44 11.22 0.52 -4.98
CA ILE A 44 11.50 -0.80 -4.40
C ILE A 44 12.70 -1.40 -5.12
N ALA A 45 13.38 -2.29 -4.42
CA ALA A 45 14.62 -2.89 -4.94
C ALA A 45 14.36 -3.62 -6.26
N PRO A 46 15.27 -3.49 -7.23
CA PRO A 46 15.09 -4.12 -8.53
C PRO A 46 15.06 -5.65 -8.46
N GLU A 47 15.59 -6.22 -7.39
CA GLU A 47 15.55 -7.68 -7.19
C GLU A 47 14.16 -8.18 -6.81
N THR A 48 13.26 -7.30 -6.44
CA THR A 48 11.91 -7.67 -6.06
C THR A 48 11.17 -8.23 -7.25
N THR A 49 10.68 -9.47 -7.13
CA THR A 49 9.88 -10.06 -8.21
C THR A 49 8.41 -9.70 -8.02
N PHE A 50 7.62 -9.85 -9.07
CA PHE A 50 6.19 -9.62 -8.94
C PHE A 50 5.55 -10.58 -7.95
N SER A 51 6.03 -11.80 -7.92
CA SER A 51 5.52 -12.79 -6.97
C SER A 51 5.73 -12.34 -5.53
N MET A 52 6.90 -11.77 -5.24
CA MET A 52 7.18 -11.22 -3.91
C MET A 52 6.27 -10.04 -3.61
N PHE A 53 6.12 -9.16 -4.57
CA PHE A 53 5.27 -7.98 -4.41
C PHE A 53 3.82 -8.38 -4.16
N LYS A 54 3.34 -9.36 -4.90
CA LYS A 54 1.97 -9.83 -4.77
C LYS A 54 1.69 -10.39 -3.39
N GLY A 55 2.71 -10.92 -2.74
CA GLY A 55 2.57 -11.52 -1.41
C GLY A 55 2.16 -10.53 -0.33
N ILE A 56 2.37 -9.23 -0.54
CA ILE A 56 1.96 -8.27 0.48
C ILE A 56 0.44 -8.08 0.52
N PHE A 57 -0.28 -8.69 -0.42
CA PHE A 57 -1.74 -8.66 -0.45
C PHE A 57 -2.38 -9.98 -0.05
N ASP A 58 -1.58 -11.00 0.20
CA ASP A 58 -2.11 -12.35 0.48
C ASP A 58 -1.17 -13.06 1.43
N GLU A 59 -1.65 -13.24 2.66
CA GLU A 59 -0.82 -13.86 3.70
C GLU A 59 -0.30 -15.23 3.26
N ALA A 60 -1.10 -16.00 2.54
CA ALA A 60 -0.70 -17.33 2.11
C ALA A 60 0.44 -17.29 1.10
N GLU A 61 0.57 -16.18 0.38
CA GLU A 61 1.63 -16.03 -0.63
C GLU A 61 2.76 -15.14 -0.16
N PHE A 62 2.70 -14.66 1.07
CA PHE A 62 3.70 -13.74 1.58
C PHE A 62 5.07 -14.40 1.64
N LYS A 63 6.06 -13.76 1.01
CA LYS A 63 7.42 -14.30 0.91
C LYS A 63 8.46 -13.45 1.64
N GLY A 64 8.00 -12.61 2.56
CA GLY A 64 8.88 -11.74 3.29
C GLY A 64 8.74 -10.31 2.88
N PRO A 65 9.34 -9.40 3.63
CA PRO A 65 9.17 -7.98 3.37
C PRO A 65 9.82 -7.53 2.07
N ILE A 66 9.20 -6.54 1.46
CA ILE A 66 9.69 -5.90 0.23
C ILE A 66 10.66 -4.79 0.63
N GLN A 67 11.77 -4.70 -0.05
CA GLN A 67 12.76 -3.69 0.27
C GLN A 67 12.38 -2.35 -0.37
N TRP A 68 12.12 -1.36 0.48
CA TRP A 68 11.81 0.01 0.06
C TRP A 68 13.11 0.80 0.04
N THR A 69 13.42 1.44 -1.08
CA THR A 69 14.72 2.07 -1.28
C THR A 69 14.72 3.57 -1.05
N LYS A 70 13.58 4.14 -0.71
CA LYS A 70 13.47 5.57 -0.43
C LYS A 70 13.24 5.78 1.06
N SER A 71 12.88 7.00 1.45
CA SER A 71 12.73 7.33 2.85
C SER A 71 11.49 6.70 3.48
N GLN A 72 11.50 6.62 4.80
CA GLN A 72 10.35 6.12 5.53
C GLN A 72 9.13 7.03 5.35
N ALA A 73 9.35 8.34 5.27
CA ALA A 73 8.25 9.26 5.04
C ALA A 73 7.59 9.02 3.69
N GLN A 74 8.39 8.71 2.68
CA GLN A 74 7.84 8.37 1.37
C GLN A 74 7.09 7.05 1.40
N LEU A 75 7.58 6.07 2.14
CA LEU A 75 6.87 4.80 2.29
C LEU A 75 5.53 5.02 2.96
N MET A 76 5.52 5.78 4.04
CA MET A 76 4.28 6.12 4.76
C MET A 76 3.30 6.81 3.81
N TYR A 77 3.78 7.75 3.04
CA TYR A 77 2.96 8.49 2.10
C TYR A 77 2.34 7.56 1.06
N PHE A 78 3.14 6.66 0.51
CA PHE A 78 2.68 5.73 -0.49
C PHE A 78 1.59 4.80 0.06
N VAL A 79 1.84 4.16 1.20
CA VAL A 79 0.86 3.20 1.71
C VAL A 79 -0.43 3.91 2.14
N HIS A 80 -0.31 5.13 2.63
CA HIS A 80 -1.51 5.90 2.98
C HIS A 80 -2.37 6.15 1.74
N LEU A 81 -1.75 6.49 0.63
CA LEU A 81 -2.50 6.80 -0.59
C LEU A 81 -3.02 5.55 -1.30
N ALA A 82 -2.21 4.51 -1.35
CA ALA A 82 -2.53 3.35 -2.17
C ALA A 82 -3.40 2.32 -1.45
N PHE A 83 -3.24 2.18 -0.14
CA PHE A 83 -3.89 1.11 0.62
C PHE A 83 -4.71 1.69 1.75
N LYS A 84 -5.80 2.33 1.38
CA LYS A 84 -6.63 3.00 2.37
C LYS A 84 -7.30 2.04 3.33
N THR A 85 -7.36 2.43 4.58
CA THR A 85 -8.13 1.72 5.59
C THR A 85 -8.83 2.75 6.46
N ASP A 86 -9.79 2.28 7.24
CA ASP A 86 -10.49 3.16 8.17
C ASP A 86 -9.62 3.59 9.33
N ASN A 87 -8.63 2.77 9.67
CA ASN A 87 -7.75 3.01 10.79
C ASN A 87 -6.32 3.19 10.30
N PRO A 88 -5.80 4.43 10.26
CA PRO A 88 -4.45 4.66 9.77
C PRO A 88 -3.38 3.87 10.53
N PHE A 89 -3.56 3.68 11.82
CA PHE A 89 -2.58 2.95 12.61
C PHE A 89 -2.46 1.50 12.13
N ASP A 90 -3.56 0.94 11.67
CA ASP A 90 -3.57 -0.42 11.15
C ASP A 90 -2.70 -0.52 9.89
N VAL A 91 -2.71 0.52 9.07
CA VAL A 91 -1.85 0.57 7.89
C VAL A 91 -0.38 0.51 8.28
N TRP A 92 -0.02 1.21 9.36
CA TRP A 92 1.38 1.22 9.80
C TRP A 92 1.83 -0.15 10.27
N VAL A 93 0.95 -0.90 10.93
CA VAL A 93 1.27 -2.28 11.34
C VAL A 93 1.56 -3.14 10.14
N LYS A 94 0.73 -3.04 9.12
CA LYS A 94 0.93 -3.80 7.88
C LYS A 94 2.22 -3.39 7.18
N CYS A 95 2.52 -2.10 7.22
CA CYS A 95 3.71 -1.58 6.59
C CYS A 95 4.99 -2.16 7.23
N VAL A 96 4.99 -2.26 8.55
CA VAL A 96 6.13 -2.84 9.27
C VAL A 96 6.33 -4.31 8.88
N HIS A 97 5.24 -5.02 8.67
CA HIS A 97 5.29 -6.43 8.30
C HIS A 97 5.73 -6.62 6.84
N CYS A 98 5.25 -5.78 5.95
CA CYS A 98 5.40 -5.99 4.52
C CYS A 98 6.61 -5.30 3.90
N PHE A 99 7.26 -4.38 4.59
CA PHE A 99 8.37 -3.62 4.03
C PHE A 99 9.57 -3.60 4.96
N CYS A 100 10.75 -3.45 4.36
CA CYS A 100 11.98 -3.25 5.10
C CYS A 100 12.86 -2.29 4.30
N PHE A 101 13.93 -1.79 4.93
CA PHE A 101 14.88 -0.91 4.26
C PHE A 101 16.12 -1.67 3.82
N PRO A 102 16.95 -1.11 2.92
CA PRO A 102 18.12 -1.83 2.40
C PRO A 102 19.08 -2.32 3.48
N ASN A 103 19.15 -1.62 4.61
CA ASN A 103 20.03 -2.05 5.70
C ASN A 103 19.39 -3.12 6.58
N GLY A 104 18.21 -3.60 6.21
CA GLY A 104 17.54 -4.66 6.96
C GLY A 104 16.66 -4.19 8.08
N THR A 105 16.61 -2.89 8.36
CA THR A 105 15.75 -2.39 9.43
C THR A 105 14.31 -2.31 8.97
N GLN A 106 13.40 -2.35 9.93
CA GLN A 106 11.97 -2.25 9.65
C GLN A 106 11.49 -0.81 9.79
N PRO A 107 10.40 -0.47 9.11
CA PRO A 107 9.76 0.83 9.35
C PRO A 107 9.30 0.92 10.80
N ASN A 108 9.23 2.15 11.31
CA ASN A 108 8.82 2.40 12.68
C ASN A 108 7.40 2.96 12.69
N ARG A 109 6.48 2.22 13.34
CA ARG A 109 5.07 2.60 13.34
C ARG A 109 4.82 3.98 13.89
N GLU A 110 5.46 4.28 15.00
CA GLU A 110 5.22 5.55 15.68
C GLU A 110 5.76 6.72 14.87
N SER A 111 6.93 6.53 14.27
CA SER A 111 7.50 7.55 13.41
C SER A 111 6.63 7.79 12.19
N MET A 112 6.10 6.73 11.60
CA MET A 112 5.22 6.89 10.44
C MET A 112 3.95 7.62 10.81
N ASN A 113 3.39 7.31 11.97
CA ASN A 113 2.20 7.99 12.43
C ASN A 113 2.47 9.48 12.66
N SER A 114 3.61 9.78 13.25
CA SER A 114 4.01 11.17 13.48
C SER A 114 4.24 11.91 12.17
N ASN A 115 4.91 11.26 11.23
CA ASN A 115 5.13 11.83 9.90
C ASN A 115 3.82 12.12 9.20
N PHE A 116 2.88 11.20 9.30
CA PHE A 116 1.58 11.37 8.67
C PHE A 116 0.85 12.57 9.24
N ARG A 117 0.83 12.67 10.56
CA ARG A 117 0.18 13.82 11.22
C ARG A 117 0.79 15.13 10.80
N LEU A 118 2.11 15.16 10.71
CA LEU A 118 2.82 16.38 10.34
C LEU A 118 2.50 16.79 8.92
N ILE A 119 2.55 15.84 8.00
CA ILE A 119 2.26 16.12 6.60
C ILE A 119 0.82 16.57 6.43
N LYS A 120 -0.09 15.93 7.14
CA LYS A 120 -1.50 16.31 7.10
C LYS A 120 -1.70 17.73 7.65
N LYS A 121 -1.06 18.01 8.78
CA LYS A 121 -1.18 19.33 9.41
C LYS A 121 -0.66 20.43 8.51
N ARG A 122 0.39 20.15 7.75
CA ARG A 122 0.99 21.14 6.85
C ARG A 122 0.28 21.21 5.50
N GLY A 123 -0.76 20.42 5.30
CA GLY A 123 -1.51 20.45 4.05
C GLY A 123 -0.77 19.85 2.86
N LEU A 124 0.13 18.91 3.11
CA LEU A 124 0.98 18.36 2.07
C LEU A 124 0.54 16.98 1.58
N LEU A 125 -0.69 16.55 1.91
CA LEU A 125 -1.15 15.22 1.53
C LEU A 125 -1.20 15.00 0.03
N ASP A 126 -1.33 16.06 -0.76
CA ASP A 126 -1.39 15.93 -2.21
C ASP A 126 -0.07 16.25 -2.90
N THR A 127 0.88 16.83 -2.20
CA THR A 127 2.07 17.37 -2.86
C THR A 127 3.38 16.92 -2.26
N PHE A 128 3.34 16.09 -1.22
CA PHE A 128 4.57 15.67 -0.56
C PHE A 128 5.54 15.00 -1.52
N ASP A 129 5.04 14.11 -2.38
CA ASP A 129 5.84 13.47 -3.42
C ASP A 129 4.91 13.27 -4.61
N ILE A 130 5.02 14.17 -5.59
CA ILE A 130 4.09 14.22 -6.70
C ILE A 130 4.15 12.97 -7.56
N GLU A 131 5.34 12.45 -7.78
CA GLU A 131 5.49 11.23 -8.57
C GLU A 131 4.86 10.04 -7.88
N LEU A 132 5.11 9.91 -6.60
CA LEU A 132 4.55 8.80 -5.82
C LEU A 132 3.02 8.90 -5.76
N LYS A 133 2.51 10.12 -5.64
CA LYS A 133 1.07 10.33 -5.66
C LYS A 133 0.48 9.90 -7.00
N ARG A 134 1.15 10.21 -8.09
CA ARG A 134 0.68 9.80 -9.42
C ARG A 134 0.62 8.29 -9.52
N ILE A 135 1.65 7.62 -9.03
CA ILE A 135 1.69 6.15 -9.05
C ILE A 135 0.53 5.58 -8.24
N ALA A 136 0.32 6.11 -7.04
CA ALA A 136 -0.76 5.65 -6.18
C ALA A 136 -2.13 5.93 -6.80
N ASP A 137 -2.30 7.11 -7.38
CA ASP A 137 -3.57 7.49 -7.99
C ASP A 137 -3.89 6.59 -9.18
N ASN A 138 -2.90 6.26 -9.98
CA ASN A 138 -3.12 5.35 -11.11
C ASN A 138 -3.60 4.00 -10.63
N TYR A 139 -3.08 3.54 -9.49
CA TYR A 139 -3.50 2.27 -8.94
C TYR A 139 -4.92 2.33 -8.40
N THR A 140 -5.28 3.40 -7.71
CA THR A 140 -6.55 3.48 -7.01
C THR A 140 -7.68 3.98 -7.89
N CYS A 141 -7.41 4.79 -8.91
CA CYS A 141 -8.44 5.49 -9.66
C CYS A 141 -8.59 5.02 -11.09
N VAL A 142 -7.85 4.00 -11.47
CA VAL A 142 -7.84 3.52 -12.86
C VAL A 142 -9.26 3.20 -13.37
N LYS A 143 -10.06 2.56 -12.54
CA LYS A 143 -11.39 2.20 -12.96
C LYS A 143 -12.30 3.40 -13.13
N MET A 144 -12.13 4.38 -12.29
CA MET A 144 -12.94 5.59 -12.40
C MET A 144 -12.63 6.35 -13.68
N ILE A 145 -11.36 6.40 -14.04
CA ILE A 145 -10.96 7.05 -15.28
C ILE A 145 -11.57 6.34 -16.47
N GLU A 146 -11.53 5.03 -16.48
CA GLU A 146 -12.09 4.25 -17.58
C GLU A 146 -13.59 4.46 -17.68
N THR A 147 -14.25 4.54 -16.55
CA THR A 147 -15.69 4.73 -16.53
C THR A 147 -16.08 6.08 -17.14
N ASN A 148 -15.30 7.09 -16.89
CA ASN A 148 -15.61 8.42 -17.37
C ASN A 148 -15.27 8.61 -18.83
N ALA A 149 -14.37 7.84 -19.33
CA ALA A 149 -13.90 8.00 -20.70
C ALA A 149 -15.00 7.92 -21.74
N PRO A 150 -15.95 7.07 -21.64
CA PRO A 150 -16.95 6.95 -22.66
C PRO A 150 -17.95 8.04 -22.66
N ASP A 151 -18.08 8.79 -22.65
CA ASP A 151 -19.07 9.56 -22.82
C ASP A 151 -18.89 10.55 -23.50
N GLN A 152 -18.31 10.32 -23.78
CA GLN A 152 -17.88 10.93 -24.32
C GLN A 152 -18.11 11.12 -25.10
N THR A 153 -18.48 11.11 -25.07
CA THR A 153 -18.48 11.37 -25.64
C THR A 153 -18.96 11.81 -25.89
N GLY A 154 -19.16 12.10 -25.72
CA GLY A 154 -19.38 12.60 -25.59
C GLY A 154 -19.80 12.97 -25.66
N ARG A 155 -20.02 13.23 -25.86
CA ARG A 155 -20.21 13.75 -25.70
C ARG A 155 -20.53 14.18 -25.67
N SER A 156 -20.48 14.31 -25.67
CA SER A 156 -20.42 14.67 -25.52
C SER A 156 -20.66 15.13 -25.71
N TYR A 157 -21.02 15.37 -25.99
CA TYR A 157 -21.01 15.72 -26.07
C TYR A 157 -21.47 16.10 -26.32
N SER A 158 -21.66 16.25 -26.35
CA SER A 158 -21.77 16.62 -26.53
C SER A 158 -22.08 17.05 -26.81
N LYS A 159 -22.55 17.02 -26.94
CA LYS A 159 -22.60 17.37 -27.22
C LYS A 159 -22.92 17.70 -27.46
N ILE A 160 -23.07 17.57 -27.42
CA ILE A 160 -23.01 17.90 -27.83
C ILE A 160 -23.05 18.23 -28.09
#